data_961e6cf5d4718657202d23f3b43a2a66
#
_entry.id   961e6cf5d4718657202d23f3b43a2a66
#
_cell.length_a   1.000
_cell.length_b   1.000
_cell.length_c   1.000
_cell.angle_alpha   90.00
_cell.angle_beta   90.00
_cell.angle_gamma   90.00
#
_symmetry.space_group_name_H-M   'P 1'
#
loop_
_entity.id
_entity.type
_entity.pdbx_description
1 polymer ?
#
loop_
_entity_poly.entity_id
_entity_poly.type
_entity_poly.pdbx_seq_one_letter_code
_entity_poly.pdbx_strand_id
1 'polypeptide(L)'
;TWCLVGSEMCIRDSLNNVKIPKSLISINSFILITFLAPVIYMLWRFINFSRSLGSFFQSWDVFGLLFNTVSVFFAVVFSSLLIGLLISIVTVRFEFPGSKIMFTLCALPLVIPSYIGALTYISAFSPKGLFVQIFSSFGLDEIRGIEGFLGSWLVLTLFTYPYVQLICSSALRNLDSTVEDAARSLGVNQLKVYTNVVIPRLKKPII
;
A
#
# COMPACT_ATOMS: atom_id res chain seq x y z
N THR A 1 -25.16 27.54 -23.41
CA THR A 1 -23.75 27.08 -23.59
C THR A 1 -22.71 28.17 -23.36
N TRP A 2 -23.10 29.44 -23.27
CA TRP A 2 -22.16 30.58 -23.06
C TRP A 2 -21.84 30.87 -21.59
N CYS A 3 -22.62 30.37 -20.64
CA CYS A 3 -22.42 30.62 -19.20
C CYS A 3 -21.32 29.80 -18.53
N LEU A 4 -20.94 28.63 -19.10
CA LEU A 4 -19.94 27.75 -18.49
C LEU A 4 -18.49 28.24 -18.69
N VAL A 5 -18.19 28.87 -19.83
CA VAL A 5 -16.85 29.38 -20.12
C VAL A 5 -16.52 30.61 -19.26
N GLY A 6 -17.53 31.42 -18.95
CA GLY A 6 -17.35 32.61 -18.07
C GLY A 6 -17.09 32.27 -16.60
N SER A 7 -17.65 31.18 -16.10
CA SER A 7 -17.48 30.79 -14.69
C SER A 7 -16.07 30.27 -14.37
N GLU A 8 -15.47 29.50 -15.27
CA GLU A 8 -14.11 29.00 -15.08
C GLU A 8 -13.05 30.12 -15.18
N MET A 9 -13.27 31.11 -16.05
CA MET A 9 -12.38 32.26 -16.17
C MET A 9 -12.49 33.18 -14.94
N CYS A 10 -13.67 33.40 -14.41
CA CYS A 10 -13.87 34.17 -13.16
C CYS A 10 -13.25 33.49 -11.94
N ILE A 11 -13.31 32.16 -11.83
CA ILE A 11 -12.68 31.43 -10.72
C ILE A 11 -11.17 31.56 -10.80
N ARG A 12 -10.60 31.47 -11.99
CA ARG A 12 -9.15 31.57 -12.21
C ARG A 12 -8.61 32.99 -11.93
N ASP A 13 -9.34 34.03 -12.27
CA ASP A 13 -8.97 35.39 -11.98
C ASP A 13 -9.14 35.74 -10.51
N SER A 14 -10.11 35.15 -9.80
CA SER A 14 -10.27 35.33 -8.36
C SER A 14 -9.16 34.68 -7.56
N LEU A 15 -8.59 33.58 -8.04
CA LEU A 15 -7.47 32.90 -7.38
C LEU A 15 -6.15 33.69 -7.53
N ASN A 16 -5.97 34.43 -8.62
CA ASN A 16 -4.76 35.25 -8.82
C ASN A 16 -4.70 36.49 -7.91
N ASN A 17 -5.83 36.91 -7.33
CA ASN A 17 -5.92 38.07 -6.44
C ASN A 17 -6.03 37.76 -4.95
N VAL A 18 -5.98 36.48 -4.57
CA VAL A 18 -6.00 36.08 -3.16
C VAL A 18 -4.66 36.42 -2.52
N LYS A 19 -4.58 37.56 -1.84
CA LYS A 19 -3.46 37.87 -0.96
C LYS A 19 -3.46 36.89 0.20
N ILE A 20 -2.57 35.93 0.16
CA ILE A 20 -2.40 34.95 1.22
C ILE A 20 -2.02 35.73 2.50
N PRO A 21 -2.79 35.63 3.58
CA PRO A 21 -2.49 36.33 4.80
C PRO A 21 -1.14 35.86 5.36
N LYS A 22 -0.34 36.82 5.85
CA LYS A 22 1.03 36.54 6.36
C LYS A 22 1.03 35.50 7.48
N SER A 23 -0.04 35.38 8.24
CA SER A 23 -0.23 34.35 9.26
C SER A 23 -0.27 32.93 8.69
N LEU A 24 -0.92 32.73 7.54
CA LEU A 24 -0.93 31.41 6.89
C LEU A 24 0.45 31.04 6.33
N ILE A 25 1.19 32.00 5.80
CA ILE A 25 2.57 31.77 5.34
C ILE A 25 3.45 31.38 6.52
N SER A 26 3.33 32.07 7.65
CA SER A 26 4.09 31.79 8.88
C SER A 26 3.80 30.39 9.42
N ILE A 27 2.53 29.99 9.51
CA ILE A 27 2.13 28.64 9.95
C ILE A 27 2.65 27.57 9.00
N ASN A 28 2.50 27.79 7.71
CA ASN A 28 2.95 26.83 6.70
C ASN A 28 4.50 26.67 6.70
N SER A 29 5.23 27.77 6.87
CA SER A 29 6.69 27.75 7.04
C SER A 29 7.11 27.01 8.29
N PHE A 30 6.41 27.19 9.41
CA PHE A 30 6.70 26.49 10.66
C PHE A 30 6.50 24.96 10.49
N ILE A 31 5.38 24.57 9.87
CA ILE A 31 5.11 23.16 9.57
C ILE A 31 6.20 22.59 8.67
N LEU A 32 6.54 23.29 7.58
CA LEU A 32 7.57 22.85 6.63
C LEU A 32 8.93 22.67 7.31
N ILE A 33 9.36 23.62 8.15
CA ILE A 33 10.63 23.55 8.90
C ILE A 33 10.61 22.35 9.86
N THR A 34 9.50 22.11 10.56
CA THR A 34 9.37 20.97 11.48
C THR A 34 9.50 19.62 10.74
N PHE A 35 8.90 19.50 9.55
CA PHE A 35 9.03 18.28 8.73
C PHE A 35 10.41 18.15 8.08
N LEU A 36 11.05 19.26 7.72
CA LEU A 36 12.40 19.24 7.13
C LEU A 36 13.52 19.01 8.14
N ALA A 37 13.31 19.38 9.39
CA ALA A 37 14.33 19.28 10.45
C ALA A 37 14.96 17.89 10.57
N PRO A 38 14.21 16.76 10.64
CA PRO A 38 14.82 15.43 10.71
C PRO A 38 15.59 15.07 9.44
N VAL A 39 15.10 15.49 8.26
CA VAL A 39 15.78 15.25 6.99
C VAL A 39 17.11 16.02 6.92
N ILE A 40 17.09 17.30 7.28
CA ILE A 40 18.28 18.14 7.33
C ILE A 40 19.29 17.57 8.34
N TYR A 41 18.82 17.14 9.51
CA TYR A 41 19.67 16.49 10.51
C TYR A 41 20.32 15.21 9.97
N MET A 42 19.58 14.35 9.28
CA MET A 42 20.12 13.14 8.66
C MET A 42 21.15 13.46 7.59
N LEU A 43 20.89 14.45 6.72
CA LEU A 43 21.83 14.89 5.70
C LEU A 43 23.11 15.48 6.32
N TRP A 44 22.96 16.33 7.33
CA TRP A 44 24.11 16.90 8.05
C TRP A 44 24.96 15.80 8.70
N ARG A 45 24.31 14.83 9.34
CA ARG A 45 25.00 13.69 9.95
C ARG A 45 25.71 12.82 8.90
N PHE A 46 25.05 12.57 7.76
CA PHE A 46 25.63 11.83 6.65
C PHE A 46 26.90 12.51 6.10
N ILE A 47 26.85 13.81 5.87
CA ILE A 47 27.99 14.60 5.37
C ILE A 47 29.17 14.56 6.37
N ASN A 48 28.88 14.71 7.66
CA ASN A 48 29.93 14.65 8.70
C ASN A 48 30.46 13.23 8.94
N PHE A 49 29.66 12.21 8.69
CA PHE A 49 30.06 10.80 8.79
C PHE A 49 30.83 10.32 7.55
N SER A 50 30.84 11.06 6.47
CA SER A 50 31.46 10.67 5.18
C SER A 50 32.97 10.34 5.28
N ARG A 51 33.66 10.84 6.30
CA ARG A 51 35.05 10.50 6.57
C ARG A 51 35.29 9.03 6.96
N SER A 52 34.25 8.33 7.38
CA SER A 52 34.31 6.91 7.80
C SER A 52 33.61 5.96 6.80
N LEU A 53 33.15 6.46 5.65
CA LEU A 53 32.40 5.66 4.67
C LEU A 53 33.20 4.47 4.15
N GLY A 54 34.51 4.64 3.93
CA GLY A 54 35.37 3.56 3.45
C GLY A 54 35.39 2.34 4.38
N SER A 55 35.54 2.57 5.68
CA SER A 55 35.51 1.50 6.70
C SER A 55 34.11 0.89 6.87
N PHE A 56 33.05 1.70 6.70
CA PHE A 56 31.66 1.23 6.76
C PHE A 56 31.35 0.27 5.61
N PHE A 57 31.69 0.60 4.38
CA PHE A 57 31.49 -0.28 3.21
C PHE A 57 32.33 -1.55 3.28
N GLN A 58 33.46 -1.52 3.97
CA GLN A 58 34.34 -2.67 4.12
C GLN A 58 33.92 -3.61 5.26
N SER A 59 33.26 -3.09 6.31
CA SER A 59 32.82 -3.85 7.48
C SER A 59 31.41 -4.41 7.39
N TRP A 60 30.57 -3.90 6.50
CA TRP A 60 29.18 -4.33 6.33
C TRP A 60 28.94 -4.82 4.91
N ASP A 61 28.23 -5.93 4.77
CA ASP A 61 27.74 -6.39 3.47
C ASP A 61 26.57 -5.50 3.00
N VAL A 62 26.91 -4.25 2.64
CA VAL A 62 25.93 -3.24 2.18
C VAL A 62 25.18 -3.71 0.95
N PHE A 63 25.87 -4.43 0.06
CA PHE A 63 25.26 -4.95 -1.15
C PHE A 63 24.23 -6.04 -0.83
N GLY A 64 24.52 -6.96 0.06
CA GLY A 64 23.58 -7.97 0.51
C GLY A 64 22.37 -7.36 1.22
N LEU A 65 22.58 -6.34 2.07
CA LEU A 65 21.48 -5.62 2.72
C LEU A 65 20.58 -4.90 1.71
N LEU A 66 21.17 -4.22 0.72
CA LEU A 66 20.39 -3.56 -0.34
C LEU A 66 19.62 -4.56 -1.18
N PHE A 67 20.26 -5.65 -1.59
CA PHE A 67 19.61 -6.70 -2.36
C PHE A 67 18.44 -7.32 -1.61
N ASN A 68 18.63 -7.61 -0.32
CA ASN A 68 17.54 -8.15 0.52
C ASN A 68 16.38 -7.15 0.65
N THR A 69 16.68 -5.87 0.89
CA THR A 69 15.66 -4.81 1.00
C THR A 69 14.86 -4.66 -0.29
N VAL A 70 15.55 -4.61 -1.43
CA VAL A 70 14.92 -4.51 -2.76
C VAL A 70 14.08 -5.75 -3.06
N SER A 71 14.57 -6.93 -2.71
CA SER A 71 13.85 -8.19 -2.90
C SER A 71 12.56 -8.23 -2.07
N VAL A 72 12.62 -7.85 -0.78
CA VAL A 72 11.44 -7.73 0.09
C VAL A 72 10.45 -6.71 -0.48
N PHE A 73 10.94 -5.55 -0.93
CA PHE A 73 10.08 -4.51 -1.53
C PHE A 73 9.28 -5.05 -2.72
N PHE A 74 9.93 -5.67 -3.70
CA PHE A 74 9.23 -6.22 -4.86
C PHE A 74 8.29 -7.37 -4.49
N ALA A 75 8.69 -8.23 -3.56
CA ALA A 75 7.86 -9.32 -3.08
C ALA A 75 6.57 -8.79 -2.41
N VAL A 76 6.68 -7.77 -1.54
CA VAL A 76 5.55 -7.14 -0.86
C VAL A 76 4.64 -6.43 -1.86
N VAL A 77 5.19 -5.63 -2.77
CA VAL A 77 4.42 -4.89 -3.78
C VAL A 77 3.62 -5.86 -4.64
N PHE A 78 4.28 -6.89 -5.19
CA PHE A 78 3.62 -7.87 -6.04
C PHE A 78 2.51 -8.64 -5.31
N SER A 79 2.80 -9.13 -4.10
CA SER A 79 1.84 -9.89 -3.29
C SER A 79 0.65 -9.02 -2.87
N SER A 80 0.89 -7.77 -2.45
CA SER A 80 -0.16 -6.85 -2.02
C SER A 80 -1.06 -6.44 -3.18
N LEU A 81 -0.49 -6.21 -4.36
CA LEU A 81 -1.27 -5.92 -5.57
C LEU A 81 -2.14 -7.10 -5.96
N LEU A 82 -1.59 -8.31 -5.94
CA LEU A 82 -2.32 -9.51 -6.31
C LEU A 82 -3.46 -9.79 -5.32
N ILE A 83 -3.18 -9.82 -4.02
CA ILE A 83 -4.18 -10.09 -2.98
C ILE A 83 -5.24 -9.00 -2.95
N GLY A 84 -4.84 -7.72 -2.93
CA GLY A 84 -5.77 -6.58 -2.87
C GLY A 84 -6.67 -6.51 -4.09
N LEU A 85 -6.15 -6.77 -5.29
CA LEU A 85 -6.93 -6.82 -6.52
C LEU A 85 -7.92 -8.00 -6.52
N LEU A 86 -7.49 -9.20 -6.14
CA LEU A 86 -8.37 -10.37 -6.05
C LEU A 86 -9.52 -10.15 -5.08
N ILE A 87 -9.24 -9.67 -3.87
CA ILE A 87 -10.27 -9.37 -2.87
C ILE A 87 -11.22 -8.29 -3.39
N SER A 88 -10.72 -7.25 -4.04
CA SER A 88 -11.53 -6.18 -4.62
C SER A 88 -12.49 -6.70 -5.68
N ILE A 89 -12.00 -7.53 -6.61
CA ILE A 89 -12.84 -8.13 -7.65
C ILE A 89 -13.92 -9.02 -7.02
N VAL A 90 -13.53 -9.89 -6.08
CA VAL A 90 -14.47 -10.81 -5.43
C VAL A 90 -15.55 -10.06 -4.65
N THR A 91 -15.19 -9.03 -3.90
CA THR A 91 -16.14 -8.33 -3.03
C THR A 91 -16.99 -7.28 -3.74
N VAL A 92 -16.53 -6.75 -4.90
CA VAL A 92 -17.26 -5.70 -5.63
C VAL A 92 -18.06 -6.26 -6.79
N ARG A 93 -17.56 -7.29 -7.50
CA ARG A 93 -18.19 -7.82 -8.72
C ARG A 93 -19.03 -9.07 -8.49
N PHE A 94 -18.84 -9.78 -7.39
CA PHE A 94 -19.63 -10.95 -7.04
C PHE A 94 -20.58 -10.62 -5.91
N GLU A 95 -21.87 -10.69 -6.20
CA GLU A 95 -22.93 -10.54 -5.20
C GLU A 95 -23.15 -11.90 -4.50
N PHE A 96 -22.64 -12.01 -3.30
CA PHE A 96 -22.89 -13.17 -2.43
C PHE A 96 -23.28 -12.70 -1.02
N PRO A 97 -24.07 -13.49 -0.29
CA PRO A 97 -24.45 -13.15 1.08
C PRO A 97 -23.17 -13.03 1.94
N GLY A 98 -22.94 -11.84 2.54
CA GLY A 98 -21.73 -11.57 3.34
C GLY A 98 -20.60 -10.83 2.63
N SER A 99 -20.72 -10.45 1.36
CA SER A 99 -19.69 -9.71 0.63
C SER A 99 -19.24 -8.42 1.34
N LYS A 100 -20.18 -7.69 1.97
CA LYS A 100 -19.91 -6.47 2.75
C LYS A 100 -19.11 -6.79 4.03
N ILE A 101 -19.45 -7.87 4.71
CA ILE A 101 -18.74 -8.31 5.92
C ILE A 101 -17.33 -8.75 5.53
N MET A 102 -17.17 -9.53 4.49
CA MET A 102 -15.87 -9.95 3.97
C MET A 102 -15.00 -8.76 3.56
N PHE A 103 -15.56 -7.77 2.87
CA PHE A 103 -14.86 -6.54 2.53
C PHE A 103 -14.31 -5.83 3.77
N THR A 104 -15.14 -5.69 4.82
CA THR A 104 -14.75 -5.03 6.07
C THR A 104 -13.71 -5.83 6.84
N LEU A 105 -13.87 -7.15 6.94
CA LEU A 105 -12.92 -8.03 7.61
C LEU A 105 -11.55 -8.01 6.93
N CYS A 106 -11.52 -8.02 5.60
CA CYS A 106 -10.26 -7.92 4.86
C CYS A 106 -9.58 -6.55 4.99
N ALA A 107 -10.32 -5.49 5.33
CA ALA A 107 -9.75 -4.17 5.62
C ALA A 107 -9.33 -4.00 7.09
N LEU A 108 -9.68 -4.94 7.97
CA LEU A 108 -9.43 -4.87 9.41
C LEU A 108 -7.94 -4.70 9.79
N PRO A 109 -6.95 -5.28 9.08
CA PRO A 109 -5.53 -5.06 9.38
C PRO A 109 -5.13 -3.58 9.37
N LEU A 110 -5.84 -2.70 8.66
CA LEU A 110 -5.58 -1.25 8.66
C LEU A 110 -5.81 -0.57 10.01
N VAL A 111 -6.67 -1.15 10.84
CA VAL A 111 -6.98 -0.60 12.18
C VAL A 111 -5.84 -0.82 13.15
N ILE A 112 -5.04 -1.86 12.91
CA ILE A 112 -3.94 -2.25 13.80
C ILE A 112 -2.66 -1.54 13.30
N PRO A 113 -1.98 -0.76 14.15
CA PRO A 113 -0.67 -0.22 13.82
C PRO A 113 0.31 -1.32 13.42
N SER A 114 1.00 -1.17 12.30
CA SER A 114 1.84 -2.22 11.71
C SER A 114 2.93 -2.74 12.66
N TYR A 115 3.48 -1.89 13.53
CA TYR A 115 4.47 -2.31 14.51
C TYR A 115 3.88 -3.23 15.59
N ILE A 116 2.63 -2.99 16.04
CA ILE A 116 1.92 -3.88 16.99
C ILE A 116 1.66 -5.22 16.32
N GLY A 117 1.21 -5.20 15.07
CA GLY A 117 1.00 -6.41 14.29
C GLY A 117 2.29 -7.20 14.11
N ALA A 118 3.42 -6.55 13.83
CA ALA A 118 4.71 -7.21 13.72
C ALA A 118 5.14 -7.86 15.03
N LEU A 119 5.01 -7.15 16.17
CA LEU A 119 5.32 -7.71 17.49
C LEU A 119 4.43 -8.90 17.85
N THR A 120 3.13 -8.80 17.56
CA THR A 120 2.18 -9.90 17.78
C THR A 120 2.54 -11.11 16.93
N TYR A 121 2.91 -10.90 15.68
CA TYR A 121 3.36 -11.94 14.78
C TYR A 121 4.62 -12.64 15.30
N ILE A 122 5.66 -11.89 15.68
CA ILE A 122 6.90 -12.44 16.26
C ILE A 122 6.57 -13.24 17.52
N SER A 123 5.72 -12.72 18.40
CA SER A 123 5.29 -13.45 19.63
C SER A 123 4.52 -14.73 19.33
N ALA A 124 3.65 -14.70 18.33
CA ALA A 124 2.81 -15.84 17.94
C ALA A 124 3.62 -16.99 17.32
N PHE A 125 4.67 -16.65 16.56
CA PHE A 125 5.59 -17.60 15.91
C PHE A 125 6.86 -17.89 16.71
N SER A 126 6.99 -17.34 17.91
CA SER A 126 8.10 -17.69 18.81
C SER A 126 8.03 -19.17 19.26
N PRO A 127 9.13 -19.78 19.72
CA PRO A 127 9.16 -21.21 20.11
C PRO A 127 8.12 -21.63 21.16
N LYS A 128 7.57 -20.67 21.91
CA LYS A 128 6.47 -20.86 22.89
C LYS A 128 5.18 -20.16 22.46
N GLY A 129 5.10 -19.68 21.22
CA GLY A 129 3.98 -18.93 20.71
C GLY A 129 2.76 -19.81 20.42
N LEU A 130 1.58 -19.18 20.39
CA LEU A 130 0.29 -19.86 20.17
C LEU A 130 0.26 -20.66 18.86
N PHE A 131 0.79 -20.12 17.77
CA PHE A 131 0.78 -20.81 16.48
C PHE A 131 1.67 -22.05 16.51
N VAL A 132 2.85 -21.97 17.11
CA VAL A 132 3.75 -23.13 17.23
C VAL A 132 3.08 -24.22 18.06
N GLN A 133 2.38 -23.89 19.17
CA GLN A 133 1.65 -24.85 19.98
C GLN A 133 0.49 -25.50 19.21
N ILE A 134 -0.26 -24.73 18.44
CA ILE A 134 -1.37 -25.26 17.61
C ILE A 134 -0.82 -26.21 16.54
N PHE A 135 0.22 -25.81 15.83
CA PHE A 135 0.79 -26.62 14.73
C PHE A 135 1.51 -27.87 15.25
N SER A 136 2.17 -27.80 16.41
CA SER A 136 2.76 -29.01 17.04
C SER A 136 1.71 -30.04 17.39
N SER A 137 0.50 -29.61 17.78
CA SER A 137 -0.64 -30.52 18.00
C SER A 137 -1.09 -31.27 16.74
N PHE A 138 -0.74 -30.75 15.55
CA PHE A 138 -0.98 -31.40 14.25
C PHE A 138 0.25 -32.19 13.73
N GLY A 139 1.30 -32.34 14.54
CA GLY A 139 2.51 -33.08 14.14
C GLY A 139 3.51 -32.28 13.29
N LEU A 140 3.39 -30.96 13.27
CA LEU A 140 4.30 -30.05 12.55
C LEU A 140 5.27 -29.39 13.56
N ASP A 141 6.19 -30.18 14.11
CA ASP A 141 7.08 -29.75 15.20
C ASP A 141 8.22 -28.81 14.77
N GLU A 142 8.46 -28.64 13.47
CA GLU A 142 9.55 -27.83 12.90
C GLU A 142 9.09 -26.51 12.30
N ILE A 143 8.10 -25.83 12.84
CA ILE A 143 7.90 -24.43 12.44
C ILE A 143 8.99 -23.59 13.13
N ARG A 144 10.14 -23.49 12.50
CA ARG A 144 11.14 -22.45 12.81
C ARG A 144 10.44 -21.10 12.69
N GLY A 145 10.60 -20.26 13.71
CA GLY A 145 10.03 -18.91 13.68
C GLY A 145 10.26 -18.28 12.30
N ILE A 146 9.20 -17.78 11.69
CA ILE A 146 9.29 -17.17 10.36
C ILE A 146 10.01 -15.83 10.56
N GLU A 147 11.33 -15.89 10.57
CA GLU A 147 12.23 -14.75 10.75
C GLU A 147 12.82 -14.31 9.41
N GLY A 148 13.46 -13.16 9.39
CA GLY A 148 14.16 -12.64 8.22
C GLY A 148 13.25 -12.26 7.07
N PHE A 149 13.60 -12.67 5.85
CA PHE A 149 12.90 -12.32 4.62
C PHE A 149 11.43 -12.72 4.63
N LEU A 150 11.13 -13.97 4.95
CA LEU A 150 9.76 -14.51 4.94
C LEU A 150 8.86 -13.82 5.96
N GLY A 151 9.33 -13.61 7.19
CA GLY A 151 8.57 -12.91 8.22
C GLY A 151 8.27 -11.46 7.84
N SER A 152 9.28 -10.74 7.37
CA SER A 152 9.13 -9.36 6.92
C SER A 152 8.16 -9.26 5.73
N TRP A 153 8.31 -10.13 4.75
CA TRP A 153 7.42 -10.18 3.58
C TRP A 153 5.97 -10.44 3.96
N LEU A 154 5.70 -11.45 4.80
CA LEU A 154 4.33 -11.80 5.22
C LEU A 154 3.68 -10.65 6.00
N VAL A 155 4.38 -10.13 7.02
CA VAL A 155 3.84 -9.04 7.86
C VAL A 155 3.58 -7.80 7.03
N LEU A 156 4.55 -7.35 6.23
CA LEU A 156 4.38 -6.17 5.39
C LEU A 156 3.26 -6.35 4.37
N THR A 157 3.17 -7.52 3.75
CA THR A 157 2.07 -7.83 2.81
C THR A 157 0.72 -7.76 3.50
N LEU A 158 0.58 -8.36 4.71
CA LEU A 158 -0.66 -8.37 5.48
C LEU A 158 -1.15 -6.96 5.83
N PHE A 159 -0.25 -6.02 6.10
CA PHE A 159 -0.61 -4.65 6.43
C PHE A 159 -0.68 -3.72 5.21
N THR A 160 -0.20 -4.15 4.04
CA THR A 160 -0.16 -3.31 2.83
C THR A 160 -1.30 -3.64 1.86
N TYR A 161 -1.69 -4.92 1.71
CA TYR A 161 -2.75 -5.28 0.74
C TYR A 161 -4.09 -4.56 0.96
N PRO A 162 -4.53 -4.18 2.20
CA PRO A 162 -5.81 -3.51 2.35
C PRO A 162 -5.85 -2.11 1.73
N TYR A 163 -4.70 -1.41 1.64
CA TYR A 163 -4.63 -0.13 0.91
C TYR A 163 -4.95 -0.35 -0.57
N VAL A 164 -4.35 -1.37 -1.18
CA VAL A 164 -4.62 -1.75 -2.56
C VAL A 164 -6.08 -2.16 -2.74
N GLN A 165 -6.62 -2.96 -1.81
CA GLN A 165 -8.02 -3.36 -1.80
C GLN A 165 -8.95 -2.16 -1.82
N LEU A 166 -8.76 -1.15 -0.98
CA LEU A 166 -9.62 0.03 -0.90
C LEU A 166 -9.56 0.85 -2.19
N ILE A 167 -8.35 1.09 -2.72
CA ILE A 167 -8.15 1.83 -3.97
C ILE A 167 -8.80 1.09 -5.14
N CYS A 168 -8.52 -0.19 -5.31
CA CYS A 168 -9.08 -1.01 -6.38
C CYS A 168 -10.60 -1.13 -6.27
N SER A 169 -11.14 -1.30 -5.06
CA SER A 169 -12.59 -1.39 -4.84
C SER A 169 -13.30 -0.10 -5.19
N SER A 170 -12.73 1.06 -4.82
CA SER A 170 -13.27 2.36 -5.20
C SER A 170 -13.25 2.55 -6.72
N ALA A 171 -12.14 2.21 -7.36
CA ALA A 171 -12.01 2.27 -8.80
C ALA A 171 -13.00 1.33 -9.53
N LEU A 172 -13.14 0.08 -9.04
CA LEU A 172 -14.08 -0.88 -9.61
C LEU A 172 -15.55 -0.42 -9.50
N ARG A 173 -15.94 0.21 -8.39
CA ARG A 173 -17.31 0.75 -8.20
C ARG A 173 -17.60 1.89 -9.16
N ASN A 174 -16.60 2.67 -9.54
CA ASN A 174 -16.72 3.79 -10.48
C ASN A 174 -16.62 3.36 -11.95
N LEU A 175 -16.26 2.11 -12.23
CA LEU A 175 -16.25 1.59 -13.59
C LEU A 175 -17.66 1.20 -14.01
N ASP A 176 -18.08 1.75 -15.17
CA ASP A 176 -19.37 1.42 -15.79
C ASP A 176 -19.40 -0.05 -16.19
N SER A 177 -20.38 -0.79 -15.65
CA SER A 177 -20.61 -2.20 -15.95
C SER A 177 -21.07 -2.45 -17.40
N THR A 178 -21.59 -1.42 -18.06
CA THR A 178 -22.10 -1.55 -19.45
C THR A 178 -21.04 -2.08 -20.42
N VAL A 179 -19.77 -1.72 -20.22
CA VAL A 179 -18.67 -2.21 -21.07
C VAL A 179 -18.35 -3.69 -20.82
N GLU A 180 -18.50 -4.13 -19.57
CA GLU A 180 -18.34 -5.55 -19.22
C GLU A 180 -19.49 -6.37 -19.81
N ASP A 181 -20.73 -5.86 -19.71
CA ASP A 181 -21.92 -6.52 -20.22
C ASP A 181 -21.91 -6.56 -21.77
N ALA A 182 -21.45 -5.50 -22.42
CA ALA A 182 -21.24 -5.51 -23.86
C ALA A 182 -20.20 -6.55 -24.31
N ALA A 183 -19.07 -6.65 -23.59
CA ALA A 183 -18.05 -7.66 -23.90
C ALA A 183 -18.58 -9.10 -23.69
N ARG A 184 -19.39 -9.32 -22.66
CA ARG A 184 -20.07 -10.61 -22.41
C ARG A 184 -21.07 -10.95 -23.50
N SER A 185 -21.85 -9.97 -23.97
CA SER A 185 -22.81 -10.15 -25.05
C SER A 185 -22.15 -10.57 -26.37
N LEU A 186 -20.88 -10.16 -26.56
CA LEU A 186 -20.05 -10.58 -27.69
C LEU A 186 -19.43 -11.98 -27.49
N GLY A 187 -19.79 -12.72 -26.45
CA GLY A 187 -19.30 -14.07 -26.18
C GLY A 187 -17.86 -14.13 -25.62
N VAL A 188 -17.32 -13.01 -25.14
CA VAL A 188 -15.98 -12.98 -24.54
C VAL A 188 -16.01 -13.68 -23.17
N ASN A 189 -15.09 -14.63 -22.95
CA ASN A 189 -14.98 -15.34 -21.68
C ASN A 189 -14.70 -14.36 -20.53
N GLN A 190 -15.31 -14.61 -19.38
CA GLN A 190 -15.23 -13.78 -18.18
C GLN A 190 -13.78 -13.41 -17.77
N LEU A 191 -12.86 -14.37 -17.82
CA LEU A 191 -11.44 -14.13 -17.56
C LEU A 191 -10.83 -13.12 -18.53
N LYS A 192 -11.18 -13.21 -19.83
CA LYS A 192 -10.69 -12.25 -20.85
C LYS A 192 -11.27 -10.85 -20.64
N VAL A 193 -12.51 -10.74 -20.15
CA VAL A 193 -13.09 -9.43 -19.79
C VAL A 193 -12.30 -8.78 -18.66
N TYR A 194 -11.96 -9.53 -17.62
CA TYR A 194 -11.14 -9.00 -16.53
C TYR A 194 -9.73 -8.62 -16.98
N THR A 195 -9.03 -9.46 -17.72
CA THR A 195 -7.64 -9.20 -18.13
C THR A 195 -7.52 -8.08 -19.16
N ASN A 196 -8.46 -7.99 -20.11
CA ASN A 196 -8.34 -7.08 -21.25
C ASN A 196 -9.14 -5.78 -21.09
N VAL A 197 -10.16 -5.77 -20.22
CA VAL A 197 -11.02 -4.59 -20.04
C VAL A 197 -10.87 -3.98 -18.65
N VAL A 198 -11.02 -4.77 -17.61
CA VAL A 198 -11.05 -4.27 -16.22
C VAL A 198 -9.66 -3.90 -15.72
N ILE A 199 -8.69 -4.82 -15.79
CA ILE A 199 -7.33 -4.61 -15.27
C ILE A 199 -6.62 -3.42 -15.96
N PRO A 200 -6.66 -3.24 -17.30
CA PRO A 200 -6.03 -2.08 -17.93
C PRO A 200 -6.62 -0.74 -17.49
N ARG A 201 -7.92 -0.71 -17.17
CA ARG A 201 -8.59 0.51 -16.68
C ARG A 201 -8.23 0.84 -15.22
N LEU A 202 -7.93 -0.18 -14.42
CA LEU A 202 -7.47 -0.01 -13.04
C LEU A 202 -6.03 0.51 -12.94
N LYS A 203 -5.24 0.45 -14.01
CA LYS A 203 -3.85 0.98 -13.98
C LYS A 203 -3.82 2.47 -13.65
N LYS A 204 -4.76 3.28 -14.18
CA LYS A 204 -4.78 4.73 -13.94
C LYS A 204 -4.94 5.13 -12.47
N PRO A 205 -5.85 4.54 -11.67
CA PRO A 205 -5.99 4.86 -10.25
C PRO A 205 -4.93 4.19 -9.34
N ILE A 206 -4.16 3.21 -9.84
CA ILE A 206 -3.14 2.49 -9.05
C ILE A 206 -1.75 3.15 -9.20
N ILE A 207 -1.50 3.79 -10.34
CA ILE A 207 -0.25 4.51 -10.64
C ILE A 207 -0.41 6.00 -10.34
#